data_2ea0f4769cf79a90f081cd8789b5f3e6
#
_entry.id   2ea0f4769cf79a90f081cd8789b5f3e6
#
_cell.length_a   1.000
_cell.length_b   1.000
_cell.length_c   1.000
_cell.angle_alpha   90.00
_cell.angle_beta   90.00
_cell.angle_gamma   90.00
#
_symmetry.space_group_name_H-M   'P 1'
#
loop_
_entity.id
_entity.type
_entity.pdbx_description
1 polymer ?
#
loop_
_entity_poly.entity_id
_entity_poly.type
_entity_poly.pdbx_seq_one_letter_code
_entity_poly.pdbx_strand_id
1 'polypeptide(L)'
;MIFYYKVFGVIANIAVALNIVLISAIMSILSATLTLPGIAGIVLTIGMAVDANVLIFSRIKEELKNRLKPLDAINAGYDRAYITIVDANITTLIVALILYTIGTGPVQGFAITLSVGILTSMFTAILVTRFLVWLVYRNRKHLETLWI
;
A
#
# COMPACT_ATOMS: atom_id res chain seq x y z
N MET A 1 -1.25 12.20 6.82
CA MET A 1 -0.71 10.97 7.47
C MET A 1 0.26 11.31 8.60
N ILE A 2 1.32 12.10 8.39
CA ILE A 2 2.32 12.43 9.43
C ILE A 2 1.66 13.05 10.67
N PHE A 3 0.80 14.03 10.51
CA PHE A 3 0.14 14.70 11.63
C PHE A 3 -0.79 13.81 12.43
N TYR A 4 -1.38 12.79 11.82
CA TYR A 4 -2.33 11.90 12.47
C TYR A 4 -1.68 10.64 13.04
N TYR A 5 -0.75 10.03 12.29
CA TYR A 5 -0.11 8.75 12.64
C TYR A 5 1.35 8.89 13.08
N LYS A 6 1.88 10.10 13.15
CA LYS A 6 3.25 10.37 13.63
C LYS A 6 4.31 9.49 12.94
N VAL A 7 5.02 8.65 13.70
CA VAL A 7 6.07 7.77 13.17
C VAL A 7 5.55 6.82 12.08
N PHE A 8 4.36 6.24 12.28
CA PHE A 8 3.73 5.40 11.25
C PHE A 8 3.39 6.19 9.99
N GLY A 9 3.03 7.47 10.13
CA GLY A 9 2.82 8.35 8.99
C GLY A 9 4.10 8.60 8.17
N VAL A 10 5.24 8.72 8.81
CA VAL A 10 6.55 8.82 8.13
C VAL A 10 6.87 7.53 7.39
N ILE A 11 6.69 6.39 8.03
CA ILE A 11 6.89 5.06 7.42
C ILE A 11 5.99 4.90 6.19
N ALA A 12 4.73 5.30 6.28
CA ALA A 12 3.80 5.25 5.16
C ALA A 12 4.24 6.13 3.99
N ASN A 13 4.74 7.33 4.25
CA ASN A 13 5.24 8.20 3.19
C ASN A 13 6.49 7.63 2.50
N ILE A 14 7.38 7.00 3.24
CA ILE A 14 8.52 6.27 2.67
C ILE A 14 8.03 5.12 1.78
N ALA A 15 7.05 4.35 2.24
CA ALA A 15 6.46 3.26 1.47
C ALA A 15 5.78 3.76 0.18
N VAL A 16 5.05 4.87 0.23
CA VAL A 16 4.43 5.48 -0.95
C VAL A 16 5.49 5.99 -1.93
N ALA A 17 6.54 6.64 -1.45
CA ALA A 17 7.65 7.07 -2.30
C ALA A 17 8.32 5.87 -2.99
N LEU A 18 8.58 4.79 -2.26
CA LEU A 18 9.12 3.55 -2.83
C LEU A 18 8.16 2.94 -3.85
N ASN A 19 6.86 2.98 -3.59
CA ASN A 19 5.84 2.51 -4.53
C ASN A 19 5.91 3.26 -5.87
N ILE A 20 6.03 4.57 -5.84
CA ILE A 20 6.18 5.40 -7.06
C ILE A 20 7.44 4.99 -7.84
N VAL A 21 8.56 4.81 -7.13
CA VAL A 21 9.80 4.34 -7.75
C VAL A 21 9.63 2.97 -8.38
N LEU A 22 8.99 2.02 -7.70
CA LEU A 22 8.73 0.68 -8.22
C LEU A 22 7.81 0.70 -9.45
N ILE A 23 6.74 1.47 -9.43
CA ILE A 23 5.86 1.62 -10.59
C ILE A 23 6.67 2.14 -11.79
N SER A 24 7.44 3.20 -11.58
CA SER A 24 8.26 3.81 -12.64
C SER A 24 9.29 2.83 -13.18
N ALA A 25 9.95 2.06 -12.32
CA ALA A 25 10.94 1.07 -12.70
C ALA A 25 10.32 -0.07 -13.53
N ILE A 26 9.19 -0.61 -13.08
CA ILE A 26 8.50 -1.71 -13.78
C ILE A 26 7.96 -1.24 -15.12
N MET A 27 7.38 -0.05 -15.19
CA MET A 27 6.90 0.54 -16.44
C MET A 27 8.06 0.75 -17.42
N SER A 28 9.23 1.15 -16.94
CA SER A 28 10.44 1.30 -17.74
C SER A 28 10.95 -0.06 -18.28
N ILE A 29 10.99 -1.10 -17.44
CA ILE A 29 11.41 -2.46 -17.83
C ILE A 29 10.47 -3.05 -18.88
N LEU A 30 9.16 -2.84 -18.72
CA LEU A 30 8.17 -3.30 -19.67
C LEU A 30 8.17 -2.50 -20.98
N SER A 31 8.95 -1.43 -21.07
CA SER A 31 8.92 -0.48 -22.20
C SER A 31 7.51 -0.01 -22.53
N ALA A 32 6.67 0.09 -21.51
CA ALA A 32 5.27 0.46 -21.66
C ALA A 32 5.13 1.94 -21.99
N THR A 33 4.34 2.25 -23.02
CA THR A 33 4.06 3.62 -23.39
C THR A 33 3.14 4.27 -22.37
N LEU A 34 3.57 5.41 -21.83
CA LEU A 34 2.76 6.17 -20.89
C LEU A 34 1.69 6.95 -21.65
N THR A 35 0.44 6.54 -21.46
CA THR A 35 -0.73 7.21 -22.04
C THR A 35 -1.35 8.15 -21.03
N LEU A 36 -2.22 9.07 -21.46
CA LEU A 36 -2.94 9.97 -20.55
C LEU A 36 -3.80 9.19 -19.52
N PRO A 37 -4.62 8.18 -19.93
CA PRO A 37 -5.27 7.29 -18.96
C PRO A 37 -4.29 6.50 -18.09
N GLY A 38 -3.10 6.16 -18.60
CA GLY A 38 -2.05 5.52 -17.84
C GLY A 38 -1.55 6.39 -16.68
N ILE A 39 -1.37 7.68 -16.89
CA ILE A 39 -1.04 8.65 -15.82
C ILE A 39 -2.14 8.67 -14.76
N ALA A 40 -3.41 8.68 -15.17
CA ALA A 40 -4.54 8.59 -14.25
C ALA A 40 -4.50 7.30 -13.43
N GLY A 41 -4.11 6.18 -14.03
CA GLY A 41 -3.91 4.91 -13.35
C GLY A 41 -2.83 4.98 -12.26
N ILE A 42 -1.71 5.66 -12.53
CA ILE A 42 -0.65 5.89 -11.56
C ILE A 42 -1.17 6.71 -10.37
N VAL A 43 -1.85 7.82 -10.63
CA VAL A 43 -2.42 8.68 -9.58
C VAL A 43 -3.43 7.92 -8.74
N LEU A 44 -4.30 7.13 -9.37
CA LEU A 44 -5.26 6.28 -8.68
C LEU A 44 -4.58 5.27 -7.75
N THR A 45 -3.55 4.59 -8.22
CA THR A 45 -2.85 3.58 -7.42
C THR A 45 -2.04 4.18 -6.28
N ILE A 46 -1.52 5.40 -6.42
CA ILE A 46 -0.92 6.14 -5.31
C ILE A 46 -1.98 6.40 -4.22
N GLY A 47 -3.18 6.82 -4.59
CA GLY A 47 -4.30 6.98 -3.66
C GLY A 47 -4.63 5.67 -2.92
N MET A 48 -4.72 4.58 -3.66
CA MET A 48 -4.97 3.24 -3.09
C MET A 48 -3.85 2.78 -2.15
N ALA A 49 -2.59 3.10 -2.45
CA ALA A 49 -1.46 2.80 -1.58
C ALA A 49 -1.53 3.59 -0.26
N VAL A 50 -1.91 4.86 -0.32
CA VAL A 50 -2.17 5.67 0.88
C VAL A 50 -3.30 5.06 1.71
N ASP A 51 -4.42 4.72 1.08
CA ASP A 51 -5.58 4.13 1.75
C ASP A 51 -5.25 2.79 2.41
N ALA A 52 -4.45 1.94 1.77
CA ALA A 52 -3.99 0.68 2.36
C ALA A 52 -3.21 0.92 3.66
N ASN A 53 -2.30 1.89 3.65
CA ASN A 53 -1.54 2.26 4.85
C ASN A 53 -2.43 2.83 5.95
N VAL A 54 -3.39 3.69 5.60
CA VAL A 54 -4.37 4.24 6.55
C VAL A 54 -5.19 3.11 7.18
N LEU A 55 -5.64 2.14 6.38
CA LEU A 55 -6.40 0.99 6.87
C LEU A 55 -5.58 0.16 7.87
N ILE A 56 -4.33 -0.16 7.56
CA ILE A 56 -3.43 -0.89 8.45
C ILE A 56 -3.29 -0.16 9.78
N PHE A 57 -2.98 1.13 9.74
CA PHE A 57 -2.74 1.90 10.96
C PHE A 57 -4.01 2.11 11.78
N SER A 58 -5.16 2.25 11.15
CA SER A 58 -6.46 2.29 11.83
C SER A 58 -6.75 0.98 12.57
N ARG A 59 -6.43 -0.16 11.96
CA ARG A 59 -6.57 -1.47 12.60
C ARG A 59 -5.61 -1.64 13.76
N ILE A 60 -4.36 -1.19 13.65
CA ILE A 60 -3.42 -1.20 14.76
C ILE A 60 -3.94 -0.36 15.93
N LYS A 61 -4.46 0.85 15.66
CA LYS A 61 -5.08 1.69 16.70
C LYS A 61 -6.26 1.02 17.38
N GLU A 62 -7.11 0.33 16.61
CA GLU A 62 -8.25 -0.41 17.15
C GLU A 62 -7.79 -1.53 18.08
N GLU A 63 -6.78 -2.30 17.69
CA GLU A 63 -6.22 -3.37 18.52
C GLU A 63 -5.55 -2.82 19.80
N LEU A 64 -4.91 -1.65 19.73
CA LEU A 64 -4.37 -0.98 20.93
C LEU A 64 -5.48 -0.57 21.91
N LYS A 65 -6.63 -0.11 21.42
CA LYS A 65 -7.80 0.19 22.25
C LYS A 65 -8.36 -1.05 22.93
N ASN A 66 -8.22 -2.21 22.33
CA ASN A 66 -8.62 -3.51 22.89
C ASN A 66 -7.60 -4.05 23.92
N ARG A 67 -6.68 -3.20 24.39
CA ARG A 67 -5.68 -3.50 25.43
C ARG A 67 -4.65 -4.59 25.05
N LEU A 68 -4.42 -4.81 23.76
CA LEU A 68 -3.31 -5.64 23.31
C LEU A 68 -1.97 -4.95 23.57
N LYS A 69 -0.95 -5.78 23.80
CA LYS A 69 0.44 -5.28 23.86
C LYS A 69 0.81 -4.65 22.51
N PRO A 70 1.71 -3.61 22.47
CA PRO A 70 2.04 -2.91 21.26
C PRO A 70 2.46 -3.81 20.08
N LEU A 71 3.33 -4.81 20.32
CA LEU A 71 3.75 -5.74 19.26
C LEU A 71 2.60 -6.64 18.78
N ASP A 72 1.77 -7.13 19.69
CA ASP A 72 0.61 -7.94 19.35
C ASP A 72 -0.43 -7.12 18.58
N ALA A 73 -0.63 -5.86 18.95
CA ALA A 73 -1.50 -4.94 18.23
C ALA A 73 -1.02 -4.67 16.81
N ILE A 74 0.29 -4.49 16.59
CA ILE A 74 0.87 -4.34 15.26
C ILE A 74 0.59 -5.57 14.40
N ASN A 75 0.91 -6.76 14.91
CA ASN A 75 0.70 -8.00 14.16
C ASN A 75 -0.78 -8.24 13.86
N ALA A 76 -1.66 -8.08 14.83
CA ALA A 76 -3.10 -8.22 14.65
C ALA A 76 -3.66 -7.19 13.66
N GLY A 77 -3.19 -5.95 13.70
CA GLY A 77 -3.58 -4.90 12.78
C GLY A 77 -3.23 -5.22 11.33
N TYR A 78 -2.00 -5.69 11.08
CA TYR A 78 -1.58 -6.13 9.76
C TYR A 78 -2.37 -7.34 9.27
N ASP A 79 -2.56 -8.36 10.10
CA ASP A 79 -3.27 -9.58 9.72
C ASP A 79 -4.74 -9.30 9.37
N ARG A 80 -5.42 -8.43 10.13
CA ARG A 80 -6.80 -8.02 9.83
C ARG A 80 -6.91 -7.15 8.58
N ALA A 81 -6.00 -6.19 8.42
CA ALA A 81 -5.97 -5.32 7.26
C ALA A 81 -5.62 -6.09 5.97
N TYR A 82 -4.76 -7.10 6.07
CA TYR A 82 -4.34 -7.92 4.94
C TYR A 82 -5.51 -8.49 4.15
N ILE A 83 -6.47 -9.10 4.82
CA ILE A 83 -7.64 -9.72 4.17
C ILE A 83 -8.42 -8.67 3.37
N THR A 84 -8.69 -7.53 3.97
CA THR A 84 -9.44 -6.44 3.32
C THR A 84 -8.68 -5.85 2.13
N ILE A 85 -7.37 -5.66 2.27
CA ILE A 85 -6.52 -5.11 1.22
C ILE A 85 -6.44 -6.08 0.04
N VAL A 86 -6.23 -7.36 0.29
CA VAL A 86 -6.17 -8.39 -0.75
C VAL A 86 -7.50 -8.47 -1.49
N ASP A 87 -8.62 -8.53 -0.78
CA ASP A 87 -9.95 -8.63 -1.37
C ASP A 87 -10.24 -7.44 -2.31
N ALA A 88 -10.03 -6.22 -1.84
CA ALA A 88 -10.23 -5.01 -2.63
C ALA A 88 -9.32 -4.96 -3.87
N ASN A 89 -8.06 -5.33 -3.70
CA ASN A 89 -7.08 -5.29 -4.80
C ASN A 89 -7.30 -6.40 -5.83
N ILE A 90 -7.73 -7.60 -5.42
CA ILE A 90 -8.08 -8.67 -6.35
C ILE A 90 -9.27 -8.24 -7.22
N THR A 91 -10.29 -7.64 -6.64
CA THR A 91 -11.45 -7.13 -7.38
C THR A 91 -11.02 -6.11 -8.44
N THR A 92 -10.18 -5.15 -8.06
CA THR A 92 -9.69 -4.13 -8.99
C THR A 92 -8.76 -4.73 -10.06
N LEU A 93 -7.94 -5.72 -9.70
CA LEU A 93 -7.07 -6.41 -10.65
C LEU A 93 -7.86 -7.18 -11.71
N ILE A 94 -8.96 -7.81 -11.34
CA ILE A 94 -9.86 -8.47 -12.30
C ILE A 94 -10.41 -7.46 -13.30
N VAL A 95 -10.86 -6.29 -12.83
CA VAL A 95 -11.31 -5.20 -13.71
C VAL A 95 -10.19 -4.75 -14.65
N ALA A 96 -8.97 -4.58 -14.14
CA ALA A 96 -7.81 -4.20 -14.94
C ALA A 96 -7.49 -5.24 -16.02
N LEU A 97 -7.57 -6.53 -15.71
CA LEU A 97 -7.35 -7.60 -16.69
C LEU A 97 -8.43 -7.61 -17.78
N ILE A 98 -9.68 -7.37 -17.42
CA ILE A 98 -10.79 -7.24 -18.38
C ILE A 98 -10.54 -6.03 -19.30
N LEU A 99 -10.18 -4.89 -18.76
CA LEU A 99 -9.86 -3.68 -19.53
C LEU A 99 -8.66 -3.90 -20.45
N TYR A 100 -7.67 -4.68 -20.05
CA TYR A 100 -6.53 -5.04 -20.88
C TYR A 100 -6.93 -5.90 -22.09
N THR A 101 -7.83 -6.86 -21.87
CA THR A 101 -8.27 -7.79 -22.94
C THR A 101 -9.24 -7.18 -23.94
N ILE A 102 -10.15 -6.32 -23.46
CA ILE A 102 -11.20 -5.71 -24.28
C ILE A 102 -10.77 -4.35 -24.81
N GLY A 103 -9.94 -3.63 -24.04
CA GLY A 103 -9.50 -2.28 -24.38
C GLY A 103 -8.52 -2.21 -25.54
N THR A 104 -8.42 -1.05 -26.16
CA THR A 104 -7.47 -0.73 -27.22
C THR A 104 -6.74 0.56 -26.89
N GLY A 105 -5.47 0.68 -27.32
CA GLY A 105 -4.68 1.89 -27.20
C GLY A 105 -4.60 2.47 -25.78
N PRO A 106 -5.14 3.67 -25.53
CA PRO A 106 -5.05 4.34 -24.22
C PRO A 106 -5.66 3.57 -23.05
N VAL A 107 -6.73 2.81 -23.29
CA VAL A 107 -7.39 1.99 -22.27
C VAL A 107 -6.48 0.83 -21.81
N GLN A 108 -5.76 0.22 -22.74
CA GLN A 108 -4.75 -0.79 -22.38
C GLN A 108 -3.62 -0.20 -21.55
N GLY A 109 -3.18 1.02 -21.86
CA GLY A 109 -2.19 1.75 -21.07
C GLY A 109 -2.66 1.97 -19.62
N PHE A 110 -3.91 2.37 -19.42
CA PHE A 110 -4.53 2.47 -18.11
C PHE A 110 -4.55 1.12 -17.37
N ALA A 111 -4.96 0.05 -18.06
CA ALA A 111 -5.02 -1.29 -17.48
C ALA A 111 -3.64 -1.79 -17.04
N ILE A 112 -2.58 -1.52 -17.81
CA ILE A 112 -1.20 -1.90 -17.48
C ILE A 112 -0.75 -1.13 -16.22
N THR A 113 -0.89 0.19 -16.19
CA THR A 113 -0.47 1.01 -15.04
C THR A 113 -1.25 0.64 -13.79
N LEU A 114 -2.55 0.39 -13.91
CA LEU A 114 -3.39 -0.04 -12.80
C LEU A 114 -2.96 -1.39 -12.26
N SER A 115 -2.71 -2.38 -13.10
CA SER A 115 -2.24 -3.72 -12.69
C SER A 115 -0.89 -3.66 -12.00
N VAL A 116 0.08 -2.97 -12.57
CA VAL A 116 1.41 -2.79 -11.97
C VAL A 116 1.29 -2.05 -10.64
N GLY A 117 0.52 -0.98 -10.60
CA GLY A 117 0.32 -0.18 -9.39
C GLY A 117 -0.34 -0.96 -8.25
N ILE A 118 -1.31 -1.80 -8.54
CA ILE A 118 -1.94 -2.68 -7.54
C ILE A 118 -0.91 -3.64 -6.94
N LEU A 119 -0.13 -4.32 -7.77
CA LEU A 119 0.87 -5.28 -7.30
C LEU A 119 1.95 -4.59 -6.46
N THR A 120 2.46 -3.45 -6.91
CA THR A 120 3.47 -2.69 -6.18
C THR A 120 2.92 -2.09 -4.89
N SER A 121 1.69 -1.59 -4.87
CA SER A 121 1.06 -1.03 -3.68
C SER A 121 0.79 -2.10 -2.61
N MET A 122 0.38 -3.30 -3.00
CA MET A 122 0.23 -4.43 -2.07
C MET A 122 1.59 -4.80 -1.46
N PHE A 123 2.62 -4.89 -2.28
CA PHE A 123 3.97 -5.20 -1.83
C PHE A 123 4.46 -4.15 -0.81
N THR A 124 4.37 -2.87 -1.13
CA THR A 124 4.86 -1.79 -0.27
C THR A 124 4.03 -1.64 1.00
N ALA A 125 2.71 -1.71 0.92
CA ALA A 125 1.83 -1.55 2.08
C ALA A 125 1.94 -2.73 3.05
N ILE A 126 2.05 -3.96 2.56
CA ILE A 126 2.04 -5.14 3.42
C ILE A 126 3.45 -5.52 3.88
N LEU A 127 4.40 -5.62 2.95
CA LEU A 127 5.75 -6.11 3.26
C LEU A 127 6.69 -5.00 3.70
N VAL A 128 6.78 -3.92 2.93
CA VAL A 128 7.75 -2.85 3.20
C VAL A 128 7.39 -2.09 4.48
N THR A 129 6.14 -1.70 4.67
CA THR A 129 5.72 -1.01 5.89
C THR A 129 5.87 -1.89 7.12
N ARG A 130 5.53 -3.18 7.03
CA ARG A 130 5.69 -4.13 8.12
C ARG A 130 7.16 -4.28 8.51
N PHE A 131 8.05 -4.38 7.54
CA PHE A 131 9.49 -4.44 7.76
C PHE A 131 10.02 -3.15 8.41
N LEU A 132 9.61 -1.97 7.92
CA LEU A 132 10.02 -0.69 8.49
C LEU A 132 9.50 -0.50 9.92
N VAL A 133 8.27 -0.87 10.19
CA VAL A 133 7.69 -0.85 11.54
C VAL A 133 8.46 -1.80 12.46
N TRP A 134 8.74 -3.02 12.01
CA TRP A 134 9.53 -3.97 12.76
C TRP A 134 10.94 -3.44 13.06
N LEU A 135 11.60 -2.83 12.07
CA LEU A 135 12.94 -2.25 12.22
C LEU A 135 12.97 -1.13 13.26
N VAL A 136 11.97 -0.23 13.22
CA VAL A 136 11.87 0.89 14.16
C VAL A 136 11.58 0.42 15.58
N TYR A 137 10.71 -0.56 15.75
CA TYR A 137 10.26 -1.02 17.06
C TYR A 137 11.04 -2.20 17.61
N ARG A 138 11.86 -2.89 16.81
CA ARG A 138 12.71 -4.00 17.26
C ARG A 138 13.66 -3.64 18.40
N ASN A 139 14.29 -2.48 18.33
CA ASN A 139 15.28 -2.03 19.30
C ASN A 139 14.66 -1.37 20.54
N ARG A 140 13.35 -1.19 20.56
CA ARG A 140 12.64 -0.55 21.68
C ARG A 140 11.88 -1.60 22.49
N LYS A 141 12.61 -2.36 23.32
CA LYS A 141 12.06 -3.46 24.13
C LYS A 141 11.06 -3.01 25.21
N HIS A 142 10.91 -1.71 25.49
CA HIS A 142 10.09 -1.15 26.57
C HIS A 142 9.06 -0.13 26.06
N LEU A 143 8.46 -0.35 24.91
CA LEU A 143 7.38 0.50 24.44
C LEU A 143 6.09 0.16 25.17
N GLU A 144 5.75 0.98 26.15
CA GLU A 144 4.42 0.97 26.78
C GLU A 144 3.35 1.57 25.84
N THR A 145 3.77 2.44 24.92
CA THR A 145 2.87 3.12 23.96
C THR A 145 3.49 3.21 22.57
N LEU A 146 2.68 2.98 21.54
CA LEU A 146 3.05 3.27 20.16
C LEU A 146 2.79 4.74 19.83
N TRP A 147 3.73 5.36 19.11
CA TRP A 147 3.57 6.71 18.57
C TRP A 147 2.71 6.67 17.29
N ILE A 148 1.42 6.41 17.48
CA ILE A 148 0.45 6.24 16.40
C ILE A 148 -0.80 7.10 16.61
#